data_de6d9ef7ed28c999527face49ebf18a8
#
_entry.id   de6d9ef7ed28c999527face49ebf18a8
#
_cell.length_a   1.000
_cell.length_b   1.000
_cell.length_c   1.000
_cell.angle_alpha   90.00
_cell.angle_beta   90.00
_cell.angle_gamma   90.00
#
_symmetry.space_group_name_H-M   'P 1'
#
loop_
_entity.id
_entity.type
_entity.pdbx_description
1 polymer ?
#
loop_
_entity_poly.entity_id
_entity_poly.type
_entity_poly.pdbx_seq_one_letter_code
_entity_poly.pdbx_strand_id
1 'polypeptide(L)'
;MDVDLHTADKTGATIPLVVANMTAISGRRMAETVARRGGLSVIPQDIPLPVVSEVISWMKSRHILFDTPITLEPHQTVADAASLIHKRAHGAIVVVEKNKPLGIVMEEDWEGVDRFTQVHRIMSKDLMVIPDSVNAREAFDLLHEKNRRLAPVVNSNGDLVGIITKTGALRATLYQPALDGEGKLRIAAAVGVNGDVKAKAEGLIKAGVDVLVVDTAHGHQEKMIEALKLIRSLSPKIPIVAGNVVTAEGVRDLVAAGADIIKVGVGPGAMCTTRMQTGVGRPQFSAVMECAAEAKKLGKHVWADGGVRHPRDVALALAAGASSVMIGSWFAGTYESPSDLRVDSSGKLYKESFGMASARAVAARTSSEDAFDRARKGIYEEGISTSRMYLDPIRPGVEDLIDEIISGLRSSCTYAGAKSLEEFAEKAVVGIQSAAGYAEGRPLHTSWGK
;
A
#
# COMPACT_ATOMS: atom_id res chain seq x y z
N MET A 1 -3.51 -24.67 2.54
CA MET A 1 -4.81 -24.44 1.86
C MET A 1 -4.51 -23.67 0.58
N ASP A 2 -4.70 -24.32 -0.56
CA ASP A 2 -4.49 -23.70 -1.87
C ASP A 2 -5.75 -22.95 -2.28
N VAL A 3 -5.84 -21.68 -1.86
CA VAL A 3 -6.86 -20.74 -2.32
C VAL A 3 -6.21 -19.78 -3.29
N ASP A 4 -6.74 -19.69 -4.49
CA ASP A 4 -6.30 -18.69 -5.47
C ASP A 4 -6.84 -17.31 -5.11
N LEU A 5 -5.94 -16.35 -4.88
CA LEU A 5 -6.26 -14.98 -4.50
C LEU A 5 -6.00 -13.97 -5.64
N HIS A 6 -5.72 -14.44 -6.87
CA HIS A 6 -5.58 -13.58 -8.02
C HIS A 6 -6.86 -12.79 -8.28
N THR A 7 -6.69 -11.52 -8.62
CA THR A 7 -7.83 -10.65 -8.93
C THR A 7 -8.25 -10.80 -10.40
N ALA A 8 -9.55 -10.82 -10.66
CA ALA A 8 -10.08 -10.91 -12.02
C ALA A 8 -10.08 -9.58 -12.79
N ASP A 9 -9.71 -8.48 -12.15
CA ASP A 9 -9.87 -7.11 -12.64
C ASP A 9 -8.80 -6.64 -13.65
N LYS A 10 -7.97 -7.55 -14.12
CA LYS A 10 -6.91 -7.31 -15.12
C LYS A 10 -5.78 -6.38 -14.65
N THR A 11 -5.72 -6.05 -13.38
CA THR A 11 -4.61 -5.26 -12.81
C THR A 11 -3.33 -6.06 -12.66
N GLY A 12 -3.43 -7.41 -12.68
CA GLY A 12 -2.30 -8.31 -12.47
C GLY A 12 -1.88 -8.45 -11.00
N ALA A 13 -2.72 -7.99 -10.07
CA ALA A 13 -2.53 -8.27 -8.65
C ALA A 13 -2.79 -9.75 -8.35
N THR A 14 -1.93 -10.36 -7.56
CA THR A 14 -2.00 -11.77 -7.15
C THR A 14 -2.62 -11.95 -5.75
N ILE A 15 -2.85 -10.85 -5.05
CA ILE A 15 -3.67 -10.74 -3.84
C ILE A 15 -4.59 -9.52 -3.95
N PRO A 16 -5.80 -9.54 -3.36
CA PRO A 16 -6.80 -8.49 -3.56
C PRO A 16 -6.58 -7.25 -2.67
N LEU A 17 -5.34 -6.80 -2.52
CA LEU A 17 -4.98 -5.67 -1.67
C LEU A 17 -4.39 -4.51 -2.48
N VAL A 18 -4.93 -3.32 -2.25
CA VAL A 18 -4.48 -2.07 -2.88
C VAL A 18 -4.18 -1.03 -1.81
N VAL A 19 -3.02 -0.40 -1.87
CA VAL A 19 -2.66 0.71 -0.97
C VAL A 19 -3.29 2.00 -1.48
N ALA A 20 -3.98 2.70 -0.59
CA ALA A 20 -4.68 3.93 -0.92
C ALA A 20 -3.73 5.06 -1.36
N ASN A 21 -4.15 5.84 -2.35
CA ASN A 21 -3.43 6.97 -2.91
C ASN A 21 -3.40 8.20 -1.98
N MET A 22 -2.91 7.99 -0.77
CA MET A 22 -2.77 9.03 0.25
C MET A 22 -1.30 9.36 0.47
N THR A 23 -0.96 10.66 0.51
CA THR A 23 0.42 11.16 0.59
C THR A 23 1.18 10.65 1.82
N ALA A 24 0.46 10.42 2.93
CA ALA A 24 1.03 9.87 4.16
C ALA A 24 1.22 8.34 4.13
N ILE A 25 0.72 7.64 3.12
CA ILE A 25 0.62 6.17 3.13
C ILE A 25 1.36 5.54 1.94
N SER A 26 1.07 6.02 0.73
CA SER A 26 1.62 5.46 -0.50
C SER A 26 2.87 6.22 -0.97
N GLY A 27 3.96 5.51 -1.10
CA GLY A 27 5.23 5.99 -1.61
C GLY A 27 6.07 4.84 -2.15
N ARG A 28 7.27 5.15 -2.68
CA ARG A 28 8.11 4.15 -3.37
C ARG A 28 8.42 2.89 -2.54
N ARG A 29 8.67 3.03 -1.23
CA ARG A 29 8.97 1.89 -0.33
C ARG A 29 7.74 1.00 -0.13
N MET A 30 6.61 1.62 0.16
CA MET A 30 5.32 0.94 0.29
C MET A 30 4.97 0.20 -1.02
N ALA A 31 5.09 0.88 -2.15
CA ALA A 31 4.77 0.32 -3.47
C ALA A 31 5.61 -0.91 -3.79
N GLU A 32 6.93 -0.82 -3.58
CA GLU A 32 7.85 -1.92 -3.82
C GLU A 32 7.54 -3.15 -2.96
N THR A 33 7.37 -2.94 -1.65
CA THR A 33 7.14 -4.03 -0.70
C THR A 33 5.82 -4.73 -0.97
N VAL A 34 4.75 -3.96 -1.20
CA VAL A 34 3.42 -4.52 -1.49
C VAL A 34 3.39 -5.25 -2.83
N ALA A 35 4.04 -4.71 -3.87
CA ALA A 35 4.10 -5.36 -5.18
C ALA A 35 4.86 -6.70 -5.15
N ARG A 36 5.92 -6.84 -4.35
CA ARG A 36 6.59 -8.13 -4.12
C ARG A 36 5.70 -9.16 -3.45
N ARG A 37 4.70 -8.74 -2.71
CA ARG A 37 3.72 -9.63 -2.07
C ARG A 37 2.43 -9.78 -2.88
N GLY A 38 2.41 -9.23 -4.10
CA GLY A 38 1.32 -9.43 -5.05
C GLY A 38 0.20 -8.40 -5.02
N GLY A 39 0.26 -7.41 -4.13
CA GLY A 39 -0.67 -6.28 -4.09
C GLY A 39 -0.28 -5.14 -5.01
N LEU A 40 -1.05 -4.07 -5.00
CA LEU A 40 -0.79 -2.85 -5.74
C LEU A 40 -0.70 -1.65 -4.79
N SER A 41 0.07 -0.64 -5.19
CA SER A 41 0.09 0.64 -4.50
C SER A 41 -0.20 1.76 -5.49
N VAL A 42 -1.08 2.68 -5.11
CA VAL A 42 -1.46 3.81 -5.95
C VAL A 42 -0.72 5.06 -5.49
N ILE A 43 0.14 5.61 -6.32
CA ILE A 43 0.85 6.87 -6.02
C ILE A 43 -0.15 8.03 -6.04
N PRO A 44 -0.13 8.93 -5.04
CA PRO A 44 -1.10 10.02 -4.91
C PRO A 44 -1.07 10.99 -6.09
N GLN A 45 -2.24 11.54 -6.39
CA GLN A 45 -2.42 12.55 -7.45
C GLN A 45 -1.69 13.87 -7.17
N ASP A 46 -1.43 14.19 -5.90
CA ASP A 46 -0.79 15.43 -5.49
C ASP A 46 0.71 15.49 -5.77
N ILE A 47 1.31 14.34 -6.07
CA ILE A 47 2.73 14.25 -6.37
C ILE A 47 3.00 14.78 -7.79
N PRO A 48 3.98 15.68 -7.98
CA PRO A 48 4.34 16.19 -9.30
C PRO A 48 4.74 15.07 -10.27
N LEU A 49 4.34 15.21 -11.54
CA LEU A 49 4.59 14.19 -12.57
C LEU A 49 6.07 13.76 -12.70
N PRO A 50 7.07 14.65 -12.67
CA PRO A 50 8.48 14.23 -12.70
C PRO A 50 8.84 13.28 -11.57
N VAL A 51 8.38 13.57 -10.34
CA VAL A 51 8.64 12.74 -9.16
C VAL A 51 7.94 11.38 -9.27
N VAL A 52 6.69 11.34 -9.74
CA VAL A 52 5.99 10.06 -9.98
C VAL A 52 6.70 9.23 -11.06
N SER A 53 7.19 9.88 -12.12
CA SER A 53 7.94 9.21 -13.18
C SER A 53 9.24 8.59 -12.67
N GLU A 54 9.96 9.29 -11.77
CA GLU A 54 11.13 8.74 -11.08
C GLU A 54 10.75 7.53 -10.21
N VAL A 55 9.64 7.61 -9.46
CA VAL A 55 9.15 6.49 -8.64
C VAL A 55 8.81 5.28 -9.51
N ILE A 56 8.13 5.47 -10.64
CA ILE A 56 7.80 4.39 -11.58
C ILE A 56 9.09 3.76 -12.13
N SER A 57 10.02 4.56 -12.65
CA SER A 57 11.31 4.08 -13.18
C SER A 57 12.10 3.31 -12.11
N TRP A 58 12.14 3.86 -10.88
CA TRP A 58 12.79 3.20 -9.75
C TRP A 58 12.14 1.85 -9.43
N MET A 59 10.80 1.79 -9.37
CA MET A 59 10.05 0.53 -9.15
C MET A 59 10.38 -0.53 -10.20
N LYS A 60 10.36 -0.14 -11.48
CA LYS A 60 10.65 -1.03 -12.61
C LYS A 60 12.09 -1.56 -12.63
N SER A 61 12.99 -0.94 -11.86
CA SER A 61 14.38 -1.39 -11.70
C SER A 61 14.63 -2.27 -10.47
N ARG A 62 13.61 -2.48 -9.61
CA ARG A 62 13.80 -3.25 -8.36
C ARG A 62 13.73 -4.74 -8.60
N HIS A 63 14.49 -5.47 -7.79
CA HIS A 63 14.47 -6.92 -7.81
C HIS A 63 13.15 -7.46 -7.28
N ILE A 64 12.63 -8.52 -7.92
CA ILE A 64 11.30 -9.08 -7.59
C ILE A 64 11.32 -9.94 -6.32
N LEU A 65 12.47 -10.46 -5.91
CA LEU A 65 12.65 -11.32 -4.74
C LEU A 65 13.28 -10.59 -3.56
N PHE A 66 14.38 -9.84 -3.81
CA PHE A 66 15.18 -9.23 -2.76
C PHE A 66 14.72 -7.82 -2.44
N ASP A 67 14.74 -7.46 -1.14
CA ASP A 67 14.45 -6.10 -0.70
C ASP A 67 15.56 -5.14 -1.09
N THR A 68 15.17 -3.87 -1.30
CA THR A 68 16.15 -2.79 -1.46
C THR A 68 16.85 -2.53 -0.13
N PRO A 69 18.18 -2.64 -0.04
CA PRO A 69 18.91 -2.40 1.20
C PRO A 69 18.91 -0.91 1.56
N ILE A 70 19.03 -0.61 2.83
CA ILE A 70 19.49 0.69 3.30
C ILE A 70 21.02 0.64 3.29
N THR A 71 21.65 1.62 2.67
CA THR A 71 23.11 1.65 2.53
C THR A 71 23.70 2.92 3.12
N LEU A 72 24.88 2.81 3.72
CA LEU A 72 25.73 3.93 4.13
C LEU A 72 27.18 3.67 3.69
N GLU A 73 27.90 4.76 3.44
CA GLU A 73 29.34 4.68 3.23
C GLU A 73 30.09 4.61 4.58
N PRO A 74 31.32 4.06 4.62
CA PRO A 74 32.07 3.82 5.86
C PRO A 74 32.28 5.05 6.74
N HIS A 75 32.36 6.23 6.15
CA HIS A 75 32.58 7.51 6.84
C HIS A 75 31.31 8.16 7.41
N GLN A 76 30.14 7.71 7.02
CA GLN A 76 28.87 8.21 7.55
C GLN A 76 28.69 7.80 9.01
N THR A 77 27.79 8.48 9.72
CA THR A 77 27.72 8.43 11.18
C THR A 77 26.57 7.58 11.70
N VAL A 78 26.62 7.27 13.01
CA VAL A 78 25.51 6.66 13.75
C VAL A 78 24.23 7.53 13.64
N ALA A 79 24.35 8.87 13.61
CA ALA A 79 23.19 9.73 13.42
C ALA A 79 22.53 9.50 12.04
N ASP A 80 23.32 9.29 10.99
CA ASP A 80 22.82 8.96 9.65
C ASP A 80 22.11 7.60 9.69
N ALA A 81 22.73 6.60 10.32
CA ALA A 81 22.17 5.26 10.50
C ALA A 81 20.81 5.30 11.23
N ALA A 82 20.73 5.99 12.36
CA ALA A 82 19.52 6.12 13.16
C ALA A 82 18.38 6.82 12.38
N SER A 83 18.72 7.75 11.48
CA SER A 83 17.72 8.44 10.64
C SER A 83 17.09 7.55 9.56
N LEU A 84 17.75 6.44 9.20
CA LEU A 84 17.38 5.60 8.06
C LEU A 84 16.85 4.22 8.46
N ILE A 85 17.31 3.63 9.58
CA ILE A 85 17.04 2.22 9.89
C ILE A 85 15.57 1.87 9.90
N HIS A 86 14.72 2.76 10.41
CA HIS A 86 13.27 2.57 10.45
C HIS A 86 12.54 2.91 9.14
N LYS A 87 13.28 3.10 8.04
CA LYS A 87 12.67 3.25 6.70
C LYS A 87 12.31 1.90 6.07
N ARG A 88 12.82 0.79 6.63
CA ARG A 88 12.56 -0.59 6.20
C ARG A 88 12.43 -1.53 7.39
N ALA A 89 11.52 -2.49 7.29
CA ALA A 89 11.27 -3.46 8.36
C ALA A 89 12.40 -4.50 8.55
N HIS A 90 13.33 -4.65 7.59
CA HIS A 90 14.46 -5.56 7.77
C HIS A 90 15.44 -5.12 8.88
N GLY A 91 15.41 -3.83 9.27
CA GLY A 91 16.12 -3.32 10.46
C GLY A 91 17.64 -3.46 10.40
N ALA A 92 18.23 -3.27 9.22
CA ALA A 92 19.67 -3.36 9.02
C ALA A 92 20.15 -2.34 7.98
N ILE A 93 21.37 -1.87 8.14
CA ILE A 93 22.07 -1.01 7.20
C ILE A 93 23.28 -1.74 6.68
N VAL A 94 23.44 -1.81 5.38
CA VAL A 94 24.62 -2.38 4.74
C VAL A 94 25.63 -1.27 4.51
N VAL A 95 26.81 -1.38 5.11
CA VAL A 95 27.91 -0.46 4.86
C VAL A 95 28.58 -0.87 3.56
N VAL A 96 28.66 0.06 2.60
CA VAL A 96 29.14 -0.21 1.23
C VAL A 96 30.28 0.71 0.83
N GLU A 97 31.23 0.18 0.08
CA GLU A 97 32.23 0.97 -0.63
C GLU A 97 32.28 0.52 -2.08
N LYS A 98 32.13 1.46 -3.03
CA LYS A 98 32.06 1.16 -4.46
C LYS A 98 31.06 0.04 -4.79
N ASN A 99 29.88 0.14 -4.19
CA ASN A 99 28.76 -0.82 -4.28
C ASN A 99 29.05 -2.23 -3.73
N LYS A 100 30.16 -2.47 -3.03
CA LYS A 100 30.46 -3.74 -2.40
C LYS A 100 30.15 -3.69 -0.90
N PRO A 101 29.45 -4.68 -0.35
CA PRO A 101 29.14 -4.71 1.08
C PRO A 101 30.41 -4.98 1.90
N LEU A 102 30.67 -4.14 2.89
CA LEU A 102 31.79 -4.26 3.82
C LEU A 102 31.39 -4.78 5.19
N GLY A 103 30.15 -4.53 5.60
CA GLY A 103 29.61 -4.91 6.89
C GLY A 103 28.15 -4.55 7.04
N ILE A 104 27.58 -4.91 8.18
CA ILE A 104 26.19 -4.60 8.54
C ILE A 104 26.20 -3.86 9.88
N VAL A 105 25.27 -2.89 10.00
CA VAL A 105 24.96 -2.18 11.24
C VAL A 105 23.49 -2.40 11.57
N MET A 106 23.20 -2.78 12.80
CA MET A 106 21.87 -2.91 13.36
C MET A 106 21.69 -1.92 14.52
N GLU A 107 20.48 -1.77 15.03
CA GLU A 107 20.17 -0.78 16.07
C GLU A 107 20.96 -1.05 17.36
N GLU A 108 21.12 -2.31 17.73
CA GLU A 108 21.88 -2.75 18.88
C GLU A 108 23.38 -2.44 18.81
N ASP A 109 23.94 -2.23 17.61
CA ASP A 109 25.38 -1.98 17.43
C ASP A 109 25.82 -0.57 17.87
N TRP A 110 24.88 0.37 18.02
CA TRP A 110 25.19 1.73 18.47
C TRP A 110 24.61 2.11 19.84
N GLU A 111 24.08 1.15 20.58
CA GLU A 111 23.64 1.39 21.94
C GLU A 111 24.81 1.89 22.81
N GLY A 112 24.66 3.08 23.39
CA GLY A 112 25.72 3.72 24.17
C GLY A 112 26.87 4.33 23.36
N VAL A 113 26.79 4.33 22.03
CA VAL A 113 27.82 4.91 21.14
C VAL A 113 27.46 6.36 20.79
N ASP A 114 28.50 7.23 20.72
CA ASP A 114 28.34 8.62 20.31
C ASP A 114 27.79 8.71 18.87
N ARG A 115 26.80 9.57 18.68
CA ARG A 115 26.09 9.75 17.41
C ARG A 115 26.96 10.19 16.24
N PHE A 116 28.12 10.79 16.48
CA PHE A 116 29.09 11.21 15.46
C PHE A 116 30.13 10.12 15.14
N THR A 117 30.09 9.00 15.83
CA THR A 117 30.94 7.84 15.50
C THR A 117 30.63 7.34 14.10
N GLN A 118 31.66 7.07 13.31
CA GLN A 118 31.53 6.57 11.94
C GLN A 118 31.11 5.08 11.94
N VAL A 119 30.20 4.70 11.05
CA VAL A 119 29.61 3.35 11.02
C VAL A 119 30.63 2.23 10.80
N HIS A 120 31.75 2.49 10.11
CA HIS A 120 32.80 1.48 9.92
C HIS A 120 33.47 1.01 11.22
N ARG A 121 33.34 1.78 12.31
CA ARG A 121 33.89 1.43 13.63
C ARG A 121 33.02 0.49 14.42
N ILE A 122 31.71 0.48 14.11
CA ILE A 122 30.71 -0.30 14.86
C ILE A 122 30.11 -1.45 14.03
N MET A 123 30.29 -1.42 12.70
CA MET A 123 29.72 -2.46 11.82
C MET A 123 30.27 -3.85 12.14
N SER A 124 29.43 -4.85 12.09
CA SER A 124 29.84 -6.24 12.03
C SER A 124 30.49 -6.53 10.67
N LYS A 125 31.74 -7.03 10.70
CA LYS A 125 32.52 -7.44 9.51
C LYS A 125 32.37 -8.93 9.20
N ASP A 126 31.79 -9.71 10.11
CA ASP A 126 31.45 -11.11 9.88
C ASP A 126 30.21 -11.19 8.99
N LEU A 127 30.46 -10.91 7.69
CA LEU A 127 29.43 -10.70 6.69
C LEU A 127 29.20 -11.99 5.88
N MET A 128 28.04 -12.61 6.10
CA MET A 128 27.52 -13.60 5.17
C MET A 128 26.84 -12.87 4.01
N VAL A 129 27.21 -13.20 2.77
CA VAL A 129 26.53 -12.73 1.57
C VAL A 129 25.87 -13.90 0.84
N ILE A 130 24.78 -13.62 0.10
CA ILE A 130 24.04 -14.60 -0.70
C ILE A 130 24.15 -14.19 -2.17
N PRO A 131 24.46 -15.12 -3.11
CA PRO A 131 24.41 -14.82 -4.54
C PRO A 131 23.00 -14.48 -5.02
N ASP A 132 22.88 -13.60 -6.00
CA ASP A 132 21.59 -13.22 -6.60
C ASP A 132 20.92 -14.32 -7.44
N SER A 133 21.65 -15.38 -7.75
CA SER A 133 21.15 -16.57 -8.43
C SER A 133 20.35 -17.52 -7.54
N VAL A 134 20.36 -17.31 -6.22
CA VAL A 134 19.72 -18.19 -5.24
C VAL A 134 18.21 -17.94 -5.21
N ASN A 135 17.40 -18.99 -5.20
CA ASN A 135 15.97 -18.90 -5.04
C ASN A 135 15.55 -18.67 -3.56
N ALA A 136 14.27 -18.39 -3.33
CA ALA A 136 13.75 -18.06 -2.00
C ALA A 136 13.95 -19.19 -0.97
N ARG A 137 13.76 -20.45 -1.37
CA ARG A 137 13.91 -21.62 -0.48
C ARG A 137 15.37 -21.82 -0.11
N GLU A 138 16.26 -21.78 -1.08
CA GLU A 138 17.71 -21.89 -0.84
C GLU A 138 18.23 -20.76 0.06
N ALA A 139 17.78 -19.52 -0.18
CA ALA A 139 18.12 -18.39 0.68
C ALA A 139 17.67 -18.60 2.13
N PHE A 140 16.45 -19.12 2.34
CA PHE A 140 15.97 -19.49 3.68
C PHE A 140 16.84 -20.54 4.34
N ASP A 141 17.16 -21.62 3.62
CA ASP A 141 17.94 -22.75 4.15
C ASP A 141 19.36 -22.31 4.52
N LEU A 142 20.03 -21.50 3.68
CA LEU A 142 21.34 -20.92 3.96
C LEU A 142 21.33 -20.04 5.21
N LEU A 143 20.33 -19.15 5.35
CA LEU A 143 20.19 -18.29 6.52
C LEU A 143 19.88 -19.11 7.79
N HIS A 144 19.11 -20.19 7.65
CA HIS A 144 18.77 -21.07 8.75
C HIS A 144 19.99 -21.85 9.26
N GLU A 145 20.74 -22.49 8.37
CA GLU A 145 21.94 -23.27 8.69
C GLU A 145 23.02 -22.40 9.37
N LYS A 146 23.20 -21.19 8.89
CA LYS A 146 24.19 -20.25 9.45
C LYS A 146 23.67 -19.45 10.65
N ASN A 147 22.45 -19.71 11.10
CA ASN A 147 21.77 -18.97 12.17
C ASN A 147 21.81 -17.46 11.98
N ARG A 148 21.57 -17.01 10.75
CA ARG A 148 21.52 -15.58 10.39
C ARG A 148 20.07 -15.13 10.16
N ARG A 149 19.75 -13.90 10.62
CA ARG A 149 18.42 -13.30 10.41
C ARG A 149 18.26 -12.76 9.00
N LEU A 150 19.35 -12.24 8.43
CA LEU A 150 19.38 -11.61 7.11
C LEU A 150 20.79 -11.70 6.50
N ALA A 151 20.86 -11.44 5.20
CA ALA A 151 22.12 -11.28 4.48
C ALA A 151 21.98 -10.30 3.30
N PRO A 152 23.02 -9.51 3.00
CA PRO A 152 23.14 -8.83 1.72
C PRO A 152 23.21 -9.82 0.58
N VAL A 153 22.61 -9.43 -0.55
CA VAL A 153 22.63 -10.21 -1.78
C VAL A 153 23.54 -9.52 -2.79
N VAL A 154 24.44 -10.30 -3.41
CA VAL A 154 25.43 -9.79 -4.34
C VAL A 154 25.36 -10.50 -5.69
N ASN A 155 25.66 -9.76 -6.76
CA ASN A 155 25.83 -10.34 -8.10
C ASN A 155 27.20 -11.06 -8.26
N SER A 156 27.45 -11.62 -9.43
CA SER A 156 28.71 -12.31 -9.75
C SER A 156 29.95 -11.43 -9.63
N ASN A 157 29.81 -10.10 -9.71
CA ASN A 157 30.91 -9.15 -9.52
C ASN A 157 31.13 -8.78 -8.04
N GLY A 158 30.28 -9.29 -7.13
CA GLY A 158 30.28 -8.95 -5.73
C GLY A 158 29.60 -7.60 -5.40
N ASP A 159 28.87 -7.01 -6.34
CA ASP A 159 28.13 -5.77 -6.13
C ASP A 159 26.82 -6.05 -5.40
N LEU A 160 26.46 -5.17 -4.47
CA LEU A 160 25.22 -5.26 -3.70
C LEU A 160 24.01 -5.04 -4.62
N VAL A 161 23.12 -6.03 -4.70
CA VAL A 161 21.87 -5.96 -5.49
C VAL A 161 20.61 -5.99 -4.62
N GLY A 162 20.73 -6.42 -3.37
CA GLY A 162 19.58 -6.53 -2.47
C GLY A 162 19.97 -6.92 -1.06
N ILE A 163 18.94 -7.10 -0.25
CA ILE A 163 19.01 -7.73 1.07
C ILE A 163 17.89 -8.74 1.19
N ILE A 164 18.12 -9.85 1.87
CA ILE A 164 17.07 -10.83 2.14
C ILE A 164 17.07 -11.19 3.62
N THR A 165 15.88 -11.20 4.21
CA THR A 165 15.67 -11.72 5.55
C THR A 165 15.17 -13.15 5.49
N LYS A 166 15.36 -13.92 6.56
CA LYS A 166 14.81 -15.28 6.68
C LYS A 166 13.29 -15.30 6.52
N THR A 167 12.59 -14.33 7.13
CA THR A 167 11.14 -14.16 6.97
C THR A 167 10.77 -13.71 5.55
N GLY A 168 11.54 -12.80 4.95
CA GLY A 168 11.35 -12.35 3.56
C GLY A 168 11.48 -13.49 2.55
N ALA A 169 12.47 -14.37 2.75
CA ALA A 169 12.64 -15.59 1.97
C ALA A 169 11.44 -16.54 2.09
N LEU A 170 10.93 -16.75 3.32
CA LEU A 170 9.72 -17.54 3.54
C LEU A 170 8.51 -16.93 2.83
N ARG A 171 8.28 -15.62 2.99
CA ARG A 171 7.19 -14.90 2.32
C ARG A 171 7.24 -15.03 0.80
N ALA A 172 8.43 -15.00 0.22
CA ALA A 172 8.60 -15.16 -1.22
C ALA A 172 8.22 -16.57 -1.74
N THR A 173 8.09 -17.57 -0.87
CA THR A 173 7.52 -18.88 -1.24
C THR A 173 6.00 -18.92 -1.11
N LEU A 174 5.40 -17.98 -0.38
CA LEU A 174 3.95 -17.92 -0.10
C LEU A 174 3.21 -16.94 -1.02
N TYR A 175 3.89 -15.90 -1.49
CA TYR A 175 3.34 -14.83 -2.31
C TYR A 175 3.97 -14.81 -3.69
N GLN A 176 3.16 -14.52 -4.69
CA GLN A 176 3.63 -14.26 -6.06
C GLN A 176 3.66 -12.74 -6.26
N PRO A 177 4.77 -12.15 -6.74
CA PRO A 177 4.83 -10.72 -7.03
C PRO A 177 3.82 -10.30 -8.09
N ALA A 178 3.28 -9.09 -7.98
CA ALA A 178 2.50 -8.46 -9.02
C ALA A 178 3.44 -7.96 -10.12
N LEU A 179 3.51 -8.65 -11.27
CA LEU A 179 4.43 -8.37 -12.36
C LEU A 179 3.71 -7.94 -13.63
N ASP A 180 4.34 -7.04 -14.39
CA ASP A 180 3.91 -6.68 -15.73
C ASP A 180 4.38 -7.71 -16.78
N GLY A 181 4.08 -7.45 -18.06
CA GLY A 181 4.47 -8.35 -19.16
C GLY A 181 5.98 -8.47 -19.40
N GLU A 182 6.80 -7.60 -18.80
CA GLU A 182 8.26 -7.64 -18.84
C GLU A 182 8.88 -8.27 -17.58
N GLY A 183 8.06 -8.77 -16.66
CA GLY A 183 8.51 -9.33 -15.38
C GLY A 183 8.93 -8.31 -14.34
N LYS A 184 8.50 -7.05 -14.46
CA LYS A 184 8.81 -5.95 -13.53
C LYS A 184 7.66 -5.71 -12.57
N LEU A 185 7.97 -5.20 -11.38
CA LEU A 185 6.97 -4.90 -10.35
C LEU A 185 5.93 -3.87 -10.85
N ARG A 186 4.65 -4.16 -10.60
CA ARG A 186 3.53 -3.27 -10.97
C ARG A 186 3.36 -2.12 -10.01
N ILE A 187 2.91 -1.00 -10.58
CA ILE A 187 2.60 0.22 -9.84
C ILE A 187 1.40 0.94 -10.46
N ALA A 188 0.53 1.50 -9.62
CA ALA A 188 -0.56 2.36 -10.03
C ALA A 188 -0.30 3.82 -9.67
N ALA A 189 -0.94 4.74 -10.37
CA ALA A 189 -0.87 6.17 -10.05
C ALA A 189 -2.21 6.86 -10.22
N ALA A 190 -2.49 7.82 -9.35
CA ALA A 190 -3.73 8.58 -9.36
C ALA A 190 -3.64 9.85 -10.22
N VAL A 191 -4.76 10.16 -10.86
CA VAL A 191 -5.02 11.40 -11.58
C VAL A 191 -6.26 12.06 -10.98
N GLY A 192 -6.17 13.33 -10.63
CA GLY A 192 -7.32 14.12 -10.18
C GLY A 192 -8.19 14.59 -11.35
N VAL A 193 -9.36 15.12 -11.02
CA VAL A 193 -10.32 15.65 -12.01
C VAL A 193 -10.12 17.15 -12.30
N ASN A 194 -9.14 17.79 -11.67
CA ASN A 194 -8.82 19.20 -11.83
C ASN A 194 -7.43 19.37 -12.46
N GLY A 195 -7.17 20.54 -13.04
CA GLY A 195 -5.91 20.85 -13.71
C GLY A 195 -5.80 20.22 -15.10
N ASP A 196 -4.56 20.03 -15.57
CA ASP A 196 -4.32 19.38 -16.87
C ASP A 196 -4.33 17.85 -16.74
N VAL A 197 -5.54 17.30 -16.71
CA VAL A 197 -5.79 15.87 -16.61
C VAL A 197 -5.12 15.11 -17.76
N LYS A 198 -5.16 15.67 -18.98
CA LYS A 198 -4.62 15.04 -20.18
C LYS A 198 -3.11 14.89 -20.08
N ALA A 199 -2.39 15.99 -19.84
CA ALA A 199 -0.94 15.96 -19.73
C ALA A 199 -0.45 15.05 -18.57
N LYS A 200 -1.17 15.05 -17.44
CA LYS A 200 -0.86 14.15 -16.32
C LYS A 200 -1.03 12.68 -16.72
N ALA A 201 -2.13 12.32 -17.35
CA ALA A 201 -2.39 10.94 -17.78
C ALA A 201 -1.40 10.48 -18.87
N GLU A 202 -1.14 11.29 -19.89
CA GLU A 202 -0.15 11.00 -20.94
C GLU A 202 1.25 10.78 -20.35
N GLY A 203 1.65 11.64 -19.42
CA GLY A 203 2.94 11.53 -18.75
C GLY A 203 3.08 10.25 -17.93
N LEU A 204 2.04 9.85 -17.20
CA LEU A 204 2.02 8.59 -16.42
C LEU A 204 2.05 7.36 -17.33
N ILE A 205 1.29 7.36 -18.42
CA ILE A 205 1.30 6.27 -19.42
C ILE A 205 2.71 6.14 -20.02
N LYS A 206 3.32 7.28 -20.42
CA LYS A 206 4.68 7.31 -20.96
C LYS A 206 5.73 6.82 -19.95
N ALA A 207 5.53 7.10 -18.68
CA ALA A 207 6.41 6.62 -17.60
C ALA A 207 6.29 5.12 -17.33
N GLY A 208 5.28 4.43 -17.89
CA GLY A 208 5.10 2.98 -17.74
C GLY A 208 4.28 2.58 -16.51
N VAL A 209 3.30 3.41 -16.09
CA VAL A 209 2.33 3.02 -15.06
C VAL A 209 1.48 1.84 -15.55
N ASP A 210 1.13 0.93 -14.63
CA ASP A 210 0.35 -0.27 -14.98
C ASP A 210 -1.16 -0.10 -14.79
N VAL A 211 -1.59 0.84 -13.95
CA VAL A 211 -3.00 1.13 -13.66
C VAL A 211 -3.16 2.64 -13.43
N LEU A 212 -4.13 3.25 -14.09
CA LEU A 212 -4.53 4.64 -13.82
C LEU A 212 -5.72 4.67 -12.87
N VAL A 213 -5.68 5.55 -11.86
CA VAL A 213 -6.78 5.74 -10.90
C VAL A 213 -7.26 7.17 -10.99
N VAL A 214 -8.46 7.39 -11.52
CA VAL A 214 -9.10 8.71 -11.57
C VAL A 214 -9.91 8.89 -10.29
N ASP A 215 -9.45 9.78 -9.44
CA ASP A 215 -9.90 9.86 -8.05
C ASP A 215 -10.43 11.22 -7.64
N THR A 216 -11.59 11.19 -6.97
CA THR A 216 -12.17 12.35 -6.27
C THR A 216 -13.04 11.85 -5.10
N ALA A 217 -13.34 12.72 -4.14
CA ALA A 217 -14.13 12.39 -2.95
C ALA A 217 -15.50 11.80 -3.28
N HIS A 218 -16.17 12.33 -4.32
CA HIS A 218 -17.42 11.79 -4.89
C HIS A 218 -17.32 11.85 -6.41
N GLY A 219 -17.30 10.70 -7.08
CA GLY A 219 -17.01 10.56 -8.51
C GLY A 219 -18.24 10.72 -9.43
N HIS A 220 -19.45 10.68 -8.90
CA HIS A 220 -20.66 10.84 -9.72
C HIS A 220 -20.94 12.34 -9.98
N GLN A 221 -20.11 12.94 -10.81
CA GLN A 221 -20.15 14.36 -11.18
C GLN A 221 -19.61 14.60 -12.61
N GLU A 222 -20.03 15.69 -13.25
CA GLU A 222 -19.66 16.02 -14.64
C GLU A 222 -18.14 16.04 -14.85
N LYS A 223 -17.38 16.70 -13.99
CA LYS A 223 -15.90 16.76 -14.09
C LYS A 223 -15.23 15.39 -14.11
N MET A 224 -15.75 14.41 -13.37
CA MET A 224 -15.25 13.04 -13.41
C MET A 224 -15.55 12.40 -14.78
N ILE A 225 -16.75 12.55 -15.28
CA ILE A 225 -17.16 12.03 -16.58
C ILE A 225 -16.30 12.61 -17.71
N GLU A 226 -16.06 13.93 -17.67
CA GLU A 226 -15.19 14.62 -18.64
C GLU A 226 -13.75 14.11 -18.56
N ALA A 227 -13.19 14.02 -17.35
CA ALA A 227 -11.85 13.50 -17.13
C ALA A 227 -11.68 12.06 -17.64
N LEU A 228 -12.65 11.19 -17.37
CA LEU A 228 -12.64 9.80 -17.85
C LEU A 228 -12.69 9.72 -19.38
N LYS A 229 -13.60 10.46 -20.04
CA LYS A 229 -13.69 10.52 -21.50
C LYS A 229 -12.37 10.99 -22.10
N LEU A 230 -11.76 12.02 -21.51
CA LEU A 230 -10.49 12.57 -21.95
C LEU A 230 -9.35 11.53 -21.84
N ILE A 231 -9.24 10.84 -20.68
CA ILE A 231 -8.22 9.80 -20.47
C ILE A 231 -8.48 8.61 -21.41
N ARG A 232 -9.72 8.19 -21.58
CA ARG A 232 -10.07 7.10 -22.52
C ARG A 232 -9.75 7.44 -23.96
N SER A 233 -9.85 8.71 -24.36
CA SER A 233 -9.47 9.17 -25.71
C SER A 233 -7.98 9.00 -26.02
N LEU A 234 -7.13 8.88 -25.00
CA LEU A 234 -5.70 8.53 -25.14
C LEU A 234 -5.49 7.05 -25.48
N SER A 235 -6.58 6.27 -25.49
CA SER A 235 -6.58 4.83 -25.78
C SER A 235 -5.55 4.02 -24.97
N PRO A 236 -5.45 4.20 -23.64
CA PRO A 236 -4.51 3.45 -22.84
C PRO A 236 -4.85 1.95 -22.88
N LYS A 237 -3.81 1.11 -22.97
CA LYS A 237 -3.93 -0.36 -22.90
C LYS A 237 -4.05 -0.90 -21.47
N ILE A 238 -3.85 -0.04 -20.48
CA ILE A 238 -3.88 -0.36 -19.06
C ILE A 238 -5.29 -0.09 -18.47
N PRO A 239 -5.68 -0.77 -17.40
CA PRO A 239 -6.95 -0.54 -16.72
C PRO A 239 -7.09 0.89 -16.19
N ILE A 240 -8.30 1.44 -16.28
CA ILE A 240 -8.68 2.71 -15.66
C ILE A 240 -9.66 2.42 -14.53
N VAL A 241 -9.25 2.79 -13.31
CA VAL A 241 -10.08 2.77 -12.11
C VAL A 241 -10.67 4.16 -11.91
N ALA A 242 -11.95 4.26 -11.57
CA ALA A 242 -12.60 5.56 -11.32
C ALA A 242 -13.50 5.54 -10.09
N GLY A 243 -13.49 6.62 -9.32
CA GLY A 243 -14.37 6.76 -8.14
C GLY A 243 -14.10 8.03 -7.32
N ASN A 244 -14.82 8.19 -6.18
CA ASN A 244 -15.62 7.13 -5.57
C ASN A 244 -17.12 7.31 -5.86
N VAL A 245 -17.83 6.23 -5.96
CA VAL A 245 -19.28 6.19 -6.03
C VAL A 245 -19.86 5.20 -5.02
N VAL A 246 -21.19 5.25 -4.80
CA VAL A 246 -21.89 4.38 -3.84
C VAL A 246 -23.24 3.87 -4.35
N THR A 247 -23.54 4.06 -5.63
CA THR A 247 -24.83 3.69 -6.25
C THR A 247 -24.63 2.98 -7.59
N ALA A 248 -25.59 2.14 -7.97
CA ALA A 248 -25.62 1.48 -9.27
C ALA A 248 -25.64 2.48 -10.45
N GLU A 249 -26.30 3.62 -10.27
CA GLU A 249 -26.35 4.68 -11.28
C GLU A 249 -24.94 5.26 -11.52
N GLY A 250 -24.22 5.62 -10.43
CA GLY A 250 -22.84 6.08 -10.54
C GLY A 250 -21.93 5.07 -11.22
N VAL A 251 -22.13 3.76 -10.98
CA VAL A 251 -21.40 2.69 -11.70
C VAL A 251 -21.66 2.76 -13.20
N ARG A 252 -22.93 2.83 -13.61
CA ARG A 252 -23.31 2.91 -15.04
C ARG A 252 -22.65 4.09 -15.74
N ASP A 253 -22.71 5.26 -15.11
CA ASP A 253 -22.20 6.49 -15.71
C ASP A 253 -20.67 6.49 -15.83
N LEU A 254 -19.95 6.02 -14.80
CA LEU A 254 -18.49 5.88 -14.88
C LEU A 254 -18.06 4.84 -15.91
N VAL A 255 -18.74 3.70 -15.99
CA VAL A 255 -18.47 2.68 -17.02
C VAL A 255 -18.73 3.22 -18.42
N ALA A 256 -19.85 3.93 -18.63
CA ALA A 256 -20.18 4.57 -19.91
C ALA A 256 -19.14 5.63 -20.31
N ALA A 257 -18.55 6.31 -19.33
CA ALA A 257 -17.46 7.28 -19.55
C ALA A 257 -16.09 6.63 -19.82
N GLY A 258 -15.95 5.31 -19.60
CA GLY A 258 -14.75 4.56 -19.97
C GLY A 258 -13.97 3.94 -18.81
N ALA A 259 -14.52 3.84 -17.59
CA ALA A 259 -13.90 3.12 -16.49
C ALA A 259 -13.94 1.60 -16.70
N ASP A 260 -12.88 0.90 -16.30
CA ASP A 260 -12.80 -0.55 -16.29
C ASP A 260 -13.09 -1.12 -14.90
N ILE A 261 -12.73 -0.38 -13.86
CA ILE A 261 -12.91 -0.74 -12.46
C ILE A 261 -13.52 0.47 -11.74
N ILE A 262 -14.52 0.20 -10.89
CA ILE A 262 -15.20 1.25 -10.14
C ILE A 262 -14.73 1.23 -8.68
N LYS A 263 -14.23 2.36 -8.19
CA LYS A 263 -13.82 2.52 -6.81
C LYS A 263 -15.02 2.97 -5.96
N VAL A 264 -15.38 2.17 -4.97
CA VAL A 264 -16.61 2.31 -4.18
C VAL A 264 -16.30 2.68 -2.76
N GLY A 265 -16.87 3.79 -2.30
CA GLY A 265 -16.76 4.23 -0.91
C GLY A 265 -16.79 5.75 -0.77
N VAL A 266 -17.84 6.29 -0.16
CA VAL A 266 -17.94 7.71 0.21
C VAL A 266 -18.14 7.79 1.72
N GLY A 267 -17.12 8.29 2.42
CA GLY A 267 -17.12 8.50 3.84
C GLY A 267 -16.86 7.30 4.77
N PRO A 268 -16.47 6.06 4.31
CA PRO A 268 -16.17 4.98 5.23
C PRO A 268 -14.76 5.05 5.82
N GLY A 269 -13.87 5.85 5.23
CA GLY A 269 -12.46 5.94 5.62
C GLY A 269 -12.28 6.57 7.01
N ALA A 270 -11.29 6.08 7.78
CA ALA A 270 -11.04 6.56 9.15
C ALA A 270 -10.61 8.04 9.21
N MET A 271 -10.06 8.60 8.13
CA MET A 271 -9.66 10.02 8.03
C MET A 271 -10.73 10.89 7.36
N CYS A 272 -11.85 10.30 6.91
CA CYS A 272 -12.87 11.00 6.14
C CYS A 272 -13.97 11.56 7.06
N THR A 273 -14.27 12.85 6.91
CA THR A 273 -15.38 13.51 7.61
C THR A 273 -16.52 13.87 6.65
N THR A 274 -16.48 13.45 5.40
CA THR A 274 -17.48 13.80 4.37
C THR A 274 -18.91 13.57 4.83
N ARG A 275 -19.21 12.41 5.45
CA ARG A 275 -20.57 12.13 5.97
C ARG A 275 -21.00 13.10 7.06
N MET A 276 -20.07 13.52 7.91
CA MET A 276 -20.32 14.47 8.99
C MET A 276 -20.55 15.88 8.48
N GLN A 277 -19.79 16.27 7.44
CA GLN A 277 -19.84 17.63 6.88
C GLN A 277 -20.96 17.83 5.88
N THR A 278 -21.27 16.80 5.08
CA THR A 278 -22.16 16.94 3.91
C THR A 278 -23.43 16.09 3.99
N GLY A 279 -23.50 15.11 4.90
CA GLY A 279 -24.55 14.10 4.93
C GLY A 279 -24.47 13.08 3.76
N VAL A 280 -23.48 13.22 2.86
CA VAL A 280 -23.33 12.34 1.69
C VAL A 280 -22.51 11.10 2.04
N GLY A 281 -22.95 9.94 1.56
CA GLY A 281 -22.32 8.65 1.77
C GLY A 281 -23.29 7.57 2.23
N ARG A 282 -22.80 6.34 2.35
CA ARG A 282 -23.60 5.20 2.84
C ARG A 282 -22.70 4.13 3.47
N PRO A 283 -23.26 3.17 4.25
CA PRO A 283 -22.51 2.06 4.81
C PRO A 283 -21.79 1.26 3.71
N GLN A 284 -20.50 0.95 3.96
CA GLN A 284 -19.61 0.42 2.91
C GLN A 284 -20.07 -0.93 2.35
N PHE A 285 -20.49 -1.87 3.19
CA PHE A 285 -20.92 -3.19 2.73
C PHE A 285 -22.07 -3.08 1.73
N SER A 286 -23.11 -2.32 2.05
CA SER A 286 -24.27 -2.15 1.15
C SER A 286 -23.92 -1.40 -0.13
N ALA A 287 -22.98 -0.44 -0.07
CA ALA A 287 -22.49 0.26 -1.24
C ALA A 287 -21.74 -0.69 -2.20
N VAL A 288 -20.81 -1.50 -1.64
CA VAL A 288 -20.05 -2.48 -2.43
C VAL A 288 -20.98 -3.50 -3.06
N MET A 289 -21.91 -4.06 -2.29
CA MET A 289 -22.87 -5.08 -2.79
C MET A 289 -23.69 -4.55 -3.98
N GLU A 290 -24.25 -3.35 -3.88
CA GLU A 290 -25.03 -2.76 -4.97
C GLU A 290 -24.17 -2.44 -6.20
N CYS A 291 -23.03 -1.79 -5.97
CA CYS A 291 -22.13 -1.38 -7.05
C CYS A 291 -21.50 -2.59 -7.76
N ALA A 292 -21.11 -3.63 -7.01
CA ALA A 292 -20.54 -4.85 -7.57
C ALA A 292 -21.55 -5.64 -8.40
N ALA A 293 -22.80 -5.72 -7.93
CA ALA A 293 -23.89 -6.34 -8.70
C ALA A 293 -24.12 -5.64 -10.04
N GLU A 294 -24.07 -4.31 -10.05
CA GLU A 294 -24.23 -3.54 -11.30
C GLU A 294 -22.99 -3.64 -12.20
N ALA A 295 -21.78 -3.52 -11.64
CA ALA A 295 -20.53 -3.67 -12.39
C ALA A 295 -20.43 -5.05 -13.07
N LYS A 296 -20.84 -6.12 -12.38
CA LYS A 296 -20.86 -7.50 -12.92
C LYS A 296 -21.76 -7.60 -14.18
N LYS A 297 -22.95 -6.95 -14.19
CA LYS A 297 -23.82 -6.90 -15.36
C LYS A 297 -23.16 -6.23 -16.58
N LEU A 298 -22.28 -5.28 -16.31
CA LEU A 298 -21.55 -4.53 -17.33
C LEU A 298 -20.20 -5.16 -17.70
N GLY A 299 -19.86 -6.34 -17.16
CA GLY A 299 -18.56 -7.00 -17.35
C GLY A 299 -17.40 -6.22 -16.74
N LYS A 300 -17.63 -5.48 -15.66
CA LYS A 300 -16.67 -4.63 -14.95
C LYS A 300 -16.49 -5.08 -13.50
N HIS A 301 -15.50 -4.49 -12.83
CA HIS A 301 -15.09 -4.86 -11.47
C HIS A 301 -15.22 -3.68 -10.51
N VAL A 302 -15.13 -4.00 -9.20
CA VAL A 302 -15.22 -3.01 -8.12
C VAL A 302 -14.03 -3.15 -7.19
N TRP A 303 -13.41 -2.02 -6.82
CA TRP A 303 -12.54 -1.91 -5.66
C TRP A 303 -13.31 -1.30 -4.49
N ALA A 304 -13.31 -2.00 -3.35
CA ALA A 304 -13.88 -1.46 -2.12
C ALA A 304 -12.86 -0.55 -1.43
N ASP A 305 -13.18 0.74 -1.26
CA ASP A 305 -12.26 1.74 -0.72
C ASP A 305 -12.73 2.28 0.62
N GLY A 306 -11.95 2.03 1.66
CA GLY A 306 -12.16 2.53 3.02
C GLY A 306 -13.01 1.62 3.93
N GLY A 307 -12.97 1.92 5.23
CA GLY A 307 -13.73 1.19 6.26
C GLY A 307 -13.06 -0.09 6.77
N VAL A 308 -11.82 -0.36 6.38
CA VAL A 308 -11.07 -1.58 6.75
C VAL A 308 -10.27 -1.35 8.03
N ARG A 309 -10.47 -2.21 9.02
CA ARG A 309 -9.78 -2.20 10.32
C ARG A 309 -9.28 -3.59 10.74
N HIS A 310 -9.85 -4.64 10.17
CA HIS A 310 -9.57 -6.04 10.50
C HIS A 310 -9.58 -6.90 9.24
N PRO A 311 -8.94 -8.06 9.23
CA PRO A 311 -8.97 -9.00 8.10
C PRO A 311 -10.39 -9.36 7.63
N ARG A 312 -11.34 -9.48 8.57
CA ARG A 312 -12.75 -9.75 8.26
C ARG A 312 -13.40 -8.68 7.37
N ASP A 313 -12.96 -7.41 7.49
CA ASP A 313 -13.54 -6.31 6.70
C ASP A 313 -13.16 -6.47 5.22
N VAL A 314 -11.94 -7.00 4.96
CA VAL A 314 -11.50 -7.40 3.62
C VAL A 314 -12.34 -8.56 3.11
N ALA A 315 -12.51 -9.61 3.91
CA ALA A 315 -13.34 -10.77 3.53
C ALA A 315 -14.79 -10.35 3.24
N LEU A 316 -15.38 -9.48 4.05
CA LEU A 316 -16.74 -8.97 3.83
C LEU A 316 -16.87 -8.16 2.54
N ALA A 317 -15.88 -7.32 2.22
CA ALA A 317 -15.89 -6.56 0.97
C ALA A 317 -15.81 -7.47 -0.26
N LEU A 318 -14.98 -8.53 -0.20
CA LEU A 318 -14.88 -9.53 -1.26
C LEU A 318 -16.14 -10.38 -1.36
N ALA A 319 -16.75 -10.78 -0.24
CA ALA A 319 -18.03 -11.46 -0.21
C ALA A 319 -19.17 -10.60 -0.80
N ALA A 320 -19.08 -9.27 -0.67
CA ALA A 320 -20.00 -8.35 -1.31
C ALA A 320 -19.78 -8.17 -2.82
N GLY A 321 -18.75 -8.82 -3.41
CA GLY A 321 -18.45 -8.83 -4.83
C GLY A 321 -17.33 -7.88 -5.28
N ALA A 322 -16.56 -7.26 -4.37
CA ALA A 322 -15.37 -6.53 -4.76
C ALA A 322 -14.29 -7.47 -5.32
N SER A 323 -13.51 -7.01 -6.31
CA SER A 323 -12.34 -7.72 -6.83
C SER A 323 -11.08 -7.44 -6.00
N SER A 324 -11.01 -6.26 -5.40
CA SER A 324 -9.91 -5.81 -4.55
C SER A 324 -10.39 -4.85 -3.47
N VAL A 325 -9.56 -4.69 -2.44
CA VAL A 325 -9.85 -3.81 -1.30
C VAL A 325 -8.73 -2.79 -1.14
N MET A 326 -9.09 -1.51 -1.19
CA MET A 326 -8.15 -0.42 -0.97
C MET A 326 -8.07 -0.08 0.51
N ILE A 327 -6.84 -0.08 1.04
CA ILE A 327 -6.55 0.10 2.47
C ILE A 327 -5.70 1.36 2.65
N GLY A 328 -6.14 2.25 3.54
CA GLY A 328 -5.46 3.49 3.87
C GLY A 328 -4.84 3.46 5.27
N SER A 329 -5.58 3.95 6.25
CA SER A 329 -5.08 4.24 7.60
C SER A 329 -4.42 3.05 8.32
N TRP A 330 -4.84 1.83 8.05
CA TRP A 330 -4.22 0.65 8.65
C TRP A 330 -2.75 0.48 8.21
N PHE A 331 -2.42 0.82 6.95
CA PHE A 331 -1.03 0.78 6.45
C PHE A 331 -0.20 2.02 6.83
N ALA A 332 -0.83 3.09 7.33
CA ALA A 332 -0.11 4.31 7.71
C ALA A 332 0.88 4.11 8.87
N GLY A 333 0.55 3.22 9.82
CA GLY A 333 1.39 2.89 10.97
C GLY A 333 2.46 1.84 10.68
N THR A 334 3.11 1.87 9.51
CA THR A 334 4.17 0.94 9.12
C THR A 334 5.46 1.67 8.74
N TYR A 335 6.60 0.98 8.77
CA TYR A 335 7.89 1.56 8.39
C TYR A 335 7.93 2.00 6.92
N GLU A 336 7.23 1.32 6.03
CA GLU A 336 7.21 1.59 4.60
C GLU A 336 6.42 2.83 4.22
N SER A 337 5.49 3.31 5.07
CA SER A 337 4.75 4.54 4.80
C SER A 337 5.69 5.76 4.75
N PRO A 338 5.39 6.79 3.92
CA PRO A 338 6.30 7.92 3.70
C PRO A 338 6.49 8.85 4.89
N SER A 339 5.48 8.96 5.77
CA SER A 339 5.52 9.87 6.93
C SER A 339 6.72 9.60 7.84
N ASP A 340 7.21 10.64 8.50
CA ASP A 340 8.31 10.53 9.44
C ASP A 340 7.89 9.80 10.71
N LEU A 341 8.80 8.97 11.22
CA LEU A 341 8.63 8.28 12.48
C LEU A 341 8.81 9.28 13.64
N ARG A 342 7.89 9.25 14.58
CA ARG A 342 7.89 10.10 15.77
C ARG A 342 7.68 9.25 17.03
N VAL A 343 8.05 9.81 18.16
CA VAL A 343 7.87 9.22 19.49
C VAL A 343 6.90 10.09 20.29
N ASP A 344 5.92 9.49 20.93
CA ASP A 344 5.04 10.23 21.85
C ASP A 344 5.64 10.34 23.26
N SER A 345 4.94 11.02 24.17
CA SER A 345 5.39 11.22 25.55
C SER A 345 5.48 9.93 26.37
N SER A 346 4.91 8.83 25.90
CA SER A 346 5.00 7.50 26.54
C SER A 346 6.06 6.60 25.89
N GLY A 347 6.83 7.12 24.94
CA GLY A 347 7.87 6.36 24.22
C GLY A 347 7.34 5.51 23.06
N LYS A 348 6.05 5.61 22.70
CA LYS A 348 5.47 4.82 21.60
C LYS A 348 5.76 5.46 20.25
N LEU A 349 6.17 4.63 19.31
CA LEU A 349 6.42 5.03 17.92
C LEU A 349 5.11 5.24 17.17
N TYR A 350 5.00 6.35 16.44
CA TYR A 350 3.86 6.65 15.57
C TYR A 350 4.29 7.40 14.31
N LYS A 351 3.43 7.38 13.31
CA LYS A 351 3.50 8.23 12.12
C LYS A 351 2.25 9.08 12.01
N GLU A 352 2.38 10.27 11.44
CA GLU A 352 1.22 11.13 11.19
C GLU A 352 0.53 10.71 9.89
N SER A 353 -0.80 10.65 9.94
CA SER A 353 -1.66 10.47 8.77
C SER A 353 -2.71 11.58 8.71
N PHE A 354 -3.18 11.88 7.51
CA PHE A 354 -4.17 12.93 7.27
C PHE A 354 -5.04 12.57 6.05
N GLY A 355 -6.26 13.09 6.06
CA GLY A 355 -7.20 12.93 4.93
C GLY A 355 -6.78 13.75 3.72
N MET A 356 -7.06 13.25 2.53
CA MET A 356 -6.71 13.93 1.27
C MET A 356 -7.52 15.19 1.00
N ALA A 357 -8.66 15.38 1.68
CA ALA A 357 -9.46 16.60 1.64
C ALA A 357 -9.28 17.50 2.88
N SER A 358 -8.31 17.21 3.75
CA SER A 358 -8.00 18.00 4.94
C SER A 358 -7.33 19.33 4.57
N ALA A 359 -7.38 20.31 5.47
CA ALA A 359 -6.69 21.60 5.30
C ALA A 359 -5.19 21.42 5.03
N ARG A 360 -4.55 20.43 5.68
CA ARG A 360 -3.14 20.08 5.46
C ARG A 360 -2.87 19.63 4.02
N ALA A 361 -3.72 18.76 3.48
CA ALA A 361 -3.58 18.26 2.10
C ALA A 361 -3.90 19.37 1.10
N VAL A 362 -4.93 20.19 1.35
CA VAL A 362 -5.27 21.35 0.52
C VAL A 362 -4.12 22.37 0.48
N ALA A 363 -3.55 22.72 1.63
CA ALA A 363 -2.42 23.64 1.70
C ALA A 363 -1.20 23.14 0.89
N ALA A 364 -0.91 21.84 0.95
CA ALA A 364 0.18 21.24 0.18
C ALA A 364 -0.08 21.33 -1.34
N ARG A 365 -1.29 21.00 -1.81
CA ARG A 365 -1.68 21.04 -3.23
C ARG A 365 -1.70 22.44 -3.82
N THR A 366 -2.04 23.44 -3.01
CA THR A 366 -2.21 24.83 -3.43
C THR A 366 -0.96 25.69 -3.16
N SER A 367 0.17 25.07 -2.80
CA SER A 367 1.40 25.78 -2.45
C SER A 367 1.95 26.69 -3.55
N SER A 368 1.68 26.39 -4.82
CA SER A 368 2.06 27.18 -6.00
C SER A 368 1.01 28.23 -6.42
N GLU A 369 -0.17 28.26 -5.77
CA GLU A 369 -1.23 29.23 -6.06
C GLU A 369 -0.98 30.55 -5.33
N ASP A 370 -1.65 31.61 -5.75
CA ASP A 370 -1.58 32.88 -5.03
C ASP A 370 -2.17 32.79 -3.61
N ALA A 371 -1.82 33.76 -2.76
CA ALA A 371 -2.17 33.72 -1.34
C ALA A 371 -3.69 33.77 -1.09
N PHE A 372 -4.44 34.48 -1.94
CA PHE A 372 -5.89 34.61 -1.80
C PHE A 372 -6.61 33.31 -2.15
N ASP A 373 -6.29 32.72 -3.30
CA ASP A 373 -6.90 31.46 -3.77
C ASP A 373 -6.57 30.30 -2.81
N ARG A 374 -5.34 30.26 -2.30
CA ARG A 374 -4.94 29.30 -1.27
C ARG A 374 -5.73 29.47 0.03
N ALA A 375 -5.86 30.71 0.52
CA ALA A 375 -6.63 31.00 1.74
C ALA A 375 -8.11 30.64 1.55
N ARG A 376 -8.70 31.00 0.41
CA ARG A 376 -10.09 30.68 0.07
C ARG A 376 -10.38 29.20 0.04
N LYS A 377 -9.49 28.40 -0.58
CA LYS A 377 -9.61 26.93 -0.63
C LYS A 377 -9.41 26.30 0.74
N GLY A 378 -8.58 26.89 1.61
CA GLY A 378 -8.33 26.42 2.96
C GLY A 378 -9.49 26.63 3.95
N ILE A 379 -10.52 27.44 3.59
CA ILE A 379 -11.70 27.65 4.46
C ILE A 379 -12.57 26.39 4.54
N TYR A 380 -12.61 25.60 3.46
CA TYR A 380 -13.43 24.39 3.39
C TYR A 380 -12.58 23.15 3.65
N GLU A 381 -12.76 22.56 4.85
CA GLU A 381 -12.04 21.39 5.30
C GLU A 381 -12.96 20.18 5.36
N GLU A 382 -12.59 19.12 4.63
CA GLU A 382 -13.15 17.78 4.79
C GLU A 382 -12.04 16.79 5.13
N GLY A 383 -12.17 16.07 6.25
CA GLY A 383 -11.18 15.11 6.70
C GLY A 383 -10.31 15.60 7.85
N ILE A 384 -9.67 14.65 8.50
CA ILE A 384 -8.81 14.90 9.67
C ILE A 384 -7.43 15.35 9.18
N SER A 385 -6.99 16.53 9.63
CA SER A 385 -5.70 17.11 9.26
C SER A 385 -4.50 16.47 9.96
N THR A 386 -4.70 15.83 11.12
CA THR A 386 -3.64 15.13 11.86
C THR A 386 -4.21 13.99 12.68
N SER A 387 -3.68 12.80 12.46
CA SER A 387 -3.95 11.61 13.27
C SER A 387 -2.66 10.83 13.52
N ARG A 388 -2.53 10.24 14.70
CA ARG A 388 -1.37 9.43 15.07
C ARG A 388 -1.67 7.97 14.78
N MET A 389 -0.88 7.38 13.89
CA MET A 389 -0.92 5.96 13.56
C MET A 389 0.25 5.27 14.26
N TYR A 390 -0.06 4.59 15.37
CA TYR A 390 0.94 3.88 16.14
C TYR A 390 1.42 2.64 15.39
N LEU A 391 2.72 2.39 15.47
CA LEU A 391 3.32 1.18 14.94
C LEU A 391 3.14 0.03 15.92
N ASP A 392 2.94 -1.18 15.40
CA ASP A 392 3.08 -2.39 16.20
C ASP A 392 4.56 -2.52 16.62
N PRO A 393 4.88 -2.59 17.92
CA PRO A 393 6.29 -2.63 18.37
C PRO A 393 7.01 -3.93 17.99
N ILE A 394 6.28 -5.01 17.71
CA ILE A 394 6.82 -6.32 17.37
C ILE A 394 6.84 -6.54 15.86
N ARG A 395 5.81 -6.04 15.16
CA ARG A 395 5.57 -6.27 13.73
C ARG A 395 5.27 -4.95 13.01
N PRO A 396 6.26 -4.06 12.87
CA PRO A 396 6.07 -2.72 12.34
C PRO A 396 6.02 -2.64 10.82
N GLY A 397 6.21 -3.74 10.10
CA GLY A 397 6.25 -3.79 8.65
C GLY A 397 4.89 -3.97 7.99
N VAL A 398 4.70 -3.41 6.79
CA VAL A 398 3.47 -3.62 6.01
C VAL A 398 3.27 -5.09 5.64
N GLU A 399 4.34 -5.84 5.47
CA GLU A 399 4.28 -7.28 5.16
C GLU A 399 3.64 -8.09 6.30
N ASP A 400 3.83 -7.66 7.55
CA ASP A 400 3.22 -8.32 8.71
C ASP A 400 1.69 -8.16 8.69
N LEU A 401 1.21 -6.98 8.26
CA LEU A 401 -0.22 -6.72 8.05
C LEU A 401 -0.75 -7.49 6.85
N ILE A 402 0.00 -7.62 5.77
CA ILE A 402 -0.36 -8.45 4.61
C ILE A 402 -0.52 -9.90 5.05
N ASP A 403 0.42 -10.44 5.83
CA ASP A 403 0.34 -11.83 6.35
C ASP A 403 -0.94 -12.03 7.18
N GLU A 404 -1.26 -11.09 8.07
CA GLU A 404 -2.45 -11.12 8.91
C GLU A 404 -3.74 -11.12 8.06
N ILE A 405 -3.83 -10.19 7.10
CA ILE A 405 -4.99 -10.05 6.22
C ILE A 405 -5.18 -11.30 5.36
N ILE A 406 -4.12 -11.76 4.73
CA ILE A 406 -4.17 -12.90 3.80
C ILE A 406 -4.44 -14.20 4.56
N SER A 407 -3.90 -14.37 5.76
CA SER A 407 -4.23 -15.51 6.62
C SER A 407 -5.71 -15.52 6.96
N GLY A 408 -6.27 -14.40 7.39
CA GLY A 408 -7.70 -14.27 7.67
C GLY A 408 -8.58 -14.54 6.44
N LEU A 409 -8.19 -13.99 5.29
CA LEU A 409 -8.92 -14.19 4.03
C LEU A 409 -8.89 -15.65 3.56
N ARG A 410 -7.73 -16.32 3.59
CA ARG A 410 -7.62 -17.75 3.26
C ARG A 410 -8.50 -18.62 4.17
N SER A 411 -8.55 -18.29 5.46
CA SER A 411 -9.44 -18.96 6.41
C SER A 411 -10.92 -18.75 6.03
N SER A 412 -11.30 -17.49 5.71
CA SER A 412 -12.68 -17.17 5.28
C SER A 412 -13.09 -17.94 4.02
N CYS A 413 -12.22 -17.97 2.99
CA CYS A 413 -12.45 -18.75 1.77
C CYS A 413 -12.63 -20.24 2.08
N THR A 414 -11.78 -20.79 2.95
CA THR A 414 -11.86 -22.20 3.33
C THR A 414 -13.16 -22.54 4.07
N TYR A 415 -13.57 -21.68 5.01
CA TYR A 415 -14.82 -21.91 5.76
C TYR A 415 -16.05 -21.80 4.85
N ALA A 416 -15.99 -20.96 3.80
CA ALA A 416 -17.04 -20.91 2.77
C ALA A 416 -16.94 -22.04 1.73
N GLY A 417 -15.90 -22.89 1.77
CA GLY A 417 -15.66 -23.93 0.78
C GLY A 417 -15.25 -23.41 -0.59
N ALA A 418 -14.62 -22.24 -0.63
CA ALA A 418 -14.18 -21.56 -1.86
C ALA A 418 -12.68 -21.78 -2.12
N LYS A 419 -12.33 -21.98 -3.40
CA LYS A 419 -10.95 -22.17 -3.89
C LYS A 419 -10.40 -20.93 -4.60
N SER A 420 -11.24 -19.93 -4.88
CA SER A 420 -10.89 -18.66 -5.51
C SER A 420 -11.71 -17.52 -4.92
N LEU A 421 -11.34 -16.27 -5.21
CA LEU A 421 -12.11 -15.07 -4.81
C LEU A 421 -13.49 -15.04 -5.48
N GLU A 422 -13.60 -15.50 -6.71
CA GLU A 422 -14.88 -15.57 -7.43
C GLU A 422 -15.84 -16.56 -6.76
N GLU A 423 -15.35 -17.77 -6.47
CA GLU A 423 -16.13 -18.75 -5.72
C GLU A 423 -16.50 -18.26 -4.31
N PHE A 424 -15.60 -17.49 -3.68
CA PHE A 424 -15.88 -16.92 -2.37
C PHE A 424 -17.04 -15.94 -2.40
N ALA A 425 -17.07 -15.03 -3.38
CA ALA A 425 -18.18 -14.11 -3.55
C ALA A 425 -19.53 -14.79 -3.84
N GLU A 426 -19.51 -16.00 -4.46
CA GLU A 426 -20.71 -16.79 -4.75
C GLU A 426 -21.17 -17.63 -3.57
N LYS A 427 -20.24 -18.18 -2.78
CA LYS A 427 -20.53 -19.13 -1.71
C LYS A 427 -20.69 -18.51 -0.33
N ALA A 428 -20.12 -17.32 -0.12
CA ALA A 428 -20.16 -16.64 1.17
C ALA A 428 -21.59 -16.22 1.53
N VAL A 429 -22.02 -16.60 2.73
CA VAL A 429 -23.31 -16.20 3.29
C VAL A 429 -23.06 -15.14 4.36
N VAL A 430 -23.63 -13.95 4.18
CA VAL A 430 -23.48 -12.83 5.11
C VAL A 430 -24.79 -12.62 5.86
N GLY A 431 -24.74 -12.74 7.19
CA GLY A 431 -25.88 -12.51 8.07
C GLY A 431 -25.84 -11.10 8.72
N ILE A 432 -27.02 -10.62 9.06
CA ILE A 432 -27.17 -9.40 9.89
C ILE A 432 -27.18 -9.85 11.36
N GLN A 433 -26.37 -9.20 12.19
CA GLN A 433 -26.35 -9.41 13.63
C GLN A 433 -26.63 -8.14 14.42
N SER A 434 -27.17 -8.28 15.62
CA SER A 434 -27.34 -7.18 16.55
C SER A 434 -26.03 -6.80 17.24
N ALA A 435 -26.01 -5.63 17.92
CA ALA A 435 -24.89 -5.25 18.77
C ALA A 435 -24.61 -6.27 19.89
N ALA A 436 -25.63 -6.90 20.43
CA ALA A 436 -25.50 -7.96 21.45
C ALA A 436 -24.84 -9.21 20.87
N GLY A 437 -25.27 -9.68 19.69
CA GLY A 437 -24.63 -10.80 18.98
C GLY A 437 -23.17 -10.51 18.60
N TYR A 438 -22.86 -9.27 18.26
CA TYR A 438 -21.46 -8.86 18.03
C TYR A 438 -20.64 -8.90 19.32
N ALA A 439 -21.19 -8.44 20.44
CA ALA A 439 -20.52 -8.44 21.74
C ALA A 439 -20.26 -9.86 22.27
N GLU A 440 -21.20 -10.80 22.05
CA GLU A 440 -21.06 -12.22 22.42
C GLU A 440 -19.84 -12.87 21.74
N GLY A 441 -19.61 -12.58 20.47
CA GLY A 441 -18.50 -13.12 19.68
C GLY A 441 -17.14 -12.45 19.91
N ARG A 442 -17.02 -11.49 20.85
CA ARG A 442 -15.74 -10.80 21.11
C ARG A 442 -14.77 -11.71 21.87
N PRO A 443 -13.52 -11.86 21.41
CA PRO A 443 -12.53 -12.62 22.15
C PRO A 443 -12.17 -11.92 23.46
N LEU A 444 -11.93 -12.72 24.50
CA LEU A 444 -11.41 -12.24 25.78
C LEU A 444 -9.88 -12.16 25.68
N HIS A 445 -9.35 -10.95 25.72
CA HIS A 445 -7.90 -10.72 25.70
C HIS A 445 -7.23 -10.84 27.09
N THR A 446 -8.04 -10.86 28.16
CA THR A 446 -7.58 -11.07 29.56
C THR A 446 -8.38 -12.19 30.19
N SER A 447 -7.71 -13.04 30.98
CA SER A 447 -8.36 -14.14 31.70
C SER A 447 -9.36 -13.64 32.76
N TRP A 448 -10.21 -14.56 33.20
CA TRP A 448 -11.18 -14.36 34.26
C TRP A 448 -10.61 -13.60 35.46
N GLY A 449 -11.28 -12.58 35.81
CA GLY A 449 -11.09 -11.96 37.08
C GLY A 449 -10.48 -10.59 37.06
N LYS A 450 -10.79 -9.81 36.03
CA LYS A 450 -10.74 -8.41 36.38
C LYS A 450 -10.19 -7.44 35.40
#